data_2a78ade674b0c7f59a1fa07b0df502dc
#
_entry.id   2a78ade674b0c7f59a1fa07b0df502dc
#
_cell.length_a   1.000
_cell.length_b   1.000
_cell.length_c   1.000
_cell.angle_alpha   90.00
_cell.angle_beta   90.00
_cell.angle_gamma   90.00
#
_symmetry.space_group_name_H-M   'P 1'
#
loop_
_entity.id
_entity.type
_entity.pdbx_description
1 polymer ?
#
loop_
_entity_poly.entity_id
_entity_poly.type
_entity_poly.pdbx_seq_one_letter_code
_entity_poly.pdbx_strand_id
1 'polypeptide(L)'
;MSDLSRRQFLRKSGLATGGTALGGLVGLGLDLAPVRGATLPLRWKIQDTKAIPSICPYCAVGCGQLLHVRDGKLVNIEGNPDSPISRGNLCPKGAASYQLTVNPDRRTKCLHRRPGALEWEEIELDRAMDMIAERVKRTRDQTFRHTATITDQPPAGGAGPGNQGAAPPTTREVVVNNCLGIASLGGATLDNEWNYAQAKLWRGLGGVFIENQARI
;
A
#
# COMPACT_ATOMS: atom_id res chain seq x y z
N MET A 1 -12.27 -6.42 57.42
CA MET A 1 -12.78 -6.51 56.03
C MET A 1 -11.69 -7.22 55.24
N SER A 2 -11.91 -8.49 54.86
CA SER A 2 -10.87 -9.32 54.20
C SER A 2 -10.74 -8.89 52.74
N ASP A 3 -9.53 -8.48 52.35
CA ASP A 3 -9.19 -8.12 50.96
C ASP A 3 -9.36 -9.33 50.07
N LEU A 4 -10.43 -9.32 49.29
CA LEU A 4 -10.66 -10.27 48.21
C LEU A 4 -9.73 -9.98 47.01
N SER A 5 -8.82 -10.90 46.68
CA SER A 5 -8.01 -10.75 45.50
C SER A 5 -8.88 -10.71 44.24
N ARG A 6 -8.45 -10.03 43.15
CA ARG A 6 -9.15 -9.97 41.86
C ARG A 6 -9.54 -11.35 41.33
N ARG A 7 -8.67 -12.34 41.55
CA ARG A 7 -8.91 -13.73 41.12
C ARG A 7 -10.03 -14.41 41.93
N GLN A 8 -10.10 -14.14 43.22
CA GLN A 8 -11.19 -14.64 44.10
C GLN A 8 -12.52 -13.96 43.79
N PHE A 9 -12.49 -12.65 43.47
CA PHE A 9 -13.67 -11.92 43.03
C PHE A 9 -14.23 -12.50 41.73
N LEU A 10 -13.39 -12.69 40.69
CA LEU A 10 -13.83 -13.24 39.42
C LEU A 10 -14.34 -14.70 39.54
N ARG A 11 -13.72 -15.54 40.38
CA ARG A 11 -14.23 -16.88 40.64
C ARG A 11 -15.59 -16.86 41.34
N LYS A 12 -15.78 -16.02 42.34
CA LYS A 12 -17.04 -15.94 43.09
C LYS A 12 -18.18 -15.32 42.25
N SER A 13 -17.90 -14.27 41.50
CA SER A 13 -18.88 -13.67 40.59
C SER A 13 -19.24 -14.56 39.38
N GLY A 14 -18.26 -15.27 38.83
CA GLY A 14 -18.51 -16.23 37.73
C GLY A 14 -19.34 -17.43 38.15
N LEU A 15 -19.14 -17.94 39.35
CA LEU A 15 -19.96 -19.01 39.94
C LEU A 15 -21.40 -18.52 40.31
N ALA A 16 -21.53 -17.31 40.79
CA ALA A 16 -22.85 -16.75 41.16
C ALA A 16 -23.69 -16.43 39.93
N THR A 17 -23.10 -15.84 38.89
CA THR A 17 -23.82 -15.51 37.63
C THR A 17 -24.09 -16.75 36.78
N GLY A 18 -23.17 -17.70 36.69
CA GLY A 18 -23.36 -18.93 35.93
C GLY A 18 -24.40 -19.86 36.55
N GLY A 19 -24.42 -19.99 37.90
CA GLY A 19 -25.38 -20.80 38.60
C GLY A 19 -26.81 -20.26 38.55
N THR A 20 -27.00 -18.95 38.71
CA THR A 20 -28.31 -18.30 38.65
C THR A 20 -28.89 -18.23 37.23
N ALA A 21 -28.06 -18.00 36.20
CA ALA A 21 -28.49 -17.99 34.81
C ALA A 21 -28.93 -19.39 34.33
N LEU A 22 -28.15 -20.43 34.65
CA LEU A 22 -28.51 -21.83 34.29
C LEU A 22 -29.67 -22.36 35.10
N GLY A 23 -29.75 -22.03 36.40
CA GLY A 23 -30.86 -22.42 37.27
C GLY A 23 -32.18 -21.74 36.89
N GLY A 24 -32.11 -20.45 36.48
CA GLY A 24 -33.26 -19.68 36.01
C GLY A 24 -33.80 -20.20 34.68
N LEU A 25 -32.92 -20.57 33.75
CA LEU A 25 -33.34 -21.10 32.44
C LEU A 25 -34.01 -22.50 32.55
N VAL A 26 -33.50 -23.37 33.45
CA VAL A 26 -34.12 -24.68 33.73
C VAL A 26 -35.46 -24.49 34.46
N GLY A 27 -35.52 -23.54 35.39
CA GLY A 27 -36.78 -23.20 36.10
C GLY A 27 -37.89 -22.63 35.21
N LEU A 28 -37.52 -22.07 34.06
CA LEU A 28 -38.48 -21.55 33.03
C LEU A 28 -38.88 -22.63 32.01
N GLY A 29 -38.49 -23.89 32.20
CA GLY A 29 -38.82 -25.01 31.32
C GLY A 29 -38.14 -24.98 29.94
N LEU A 30 -37.09 -24.19 29.80
CA LEU A 30 -36.32 -24.16 28.55
C LEU A 30 -35.47 -25.39 28.41
N ASP A 31 -35.73 -26.19 27.39
CA ASP A 31 -34.92 -27.36 27.04
C ASP A 31 -33.59 -26.93 26.47
N LEU A 32 -32.50 -27.15 27.22
CA LEU A 32 -31.13 -26.87 26.82
C LEU A 32 -30.48 -27.99 25.98
N ALA A 33 -31.21 -29.08 25.74
CA ALA A 33 -30.72 -30.20 24.95
C ALA A 33 -30.32 -29.81 23.51
N PRO A 34 -31.03 -28.92 22.80
CA PRO A 34 -30.62 -28.44 21.49
C PRO A 34 -29.28 -27.67 21.50
N VAL A 35 -28.99 -26.98 22.60
CA VAL A 35 -27.75 -26.19 22.72
C VAL A 35 -26.53 -27.11 22.86
N ARG A 36 -26.68 -28.29 23.45
CA ARG A 36 -25.61 -29.30 23.56
C ARG A 36 -25.41 -30.06 22.25
N GLY A 37 -26.44 -30.21 21.42
CA GLY A 37 -26.36 -30.92 20.14
C GLY A 37 -25.84 -30.09 18.98
N ALA A 38 -25.78 -28.76 19.12
CA ALA A 38 -25.35 -27.82 18.07
C ALA A 38 -23.83 -27.54 18.10
N THR A 39 -22.99 -28.50 18.53
CA THR A 39 -21.57 -28.43 18.19
C THR A 39 -21.42 -28.75 16.71
N LEU A 40 -21.73 -27.78 15.86
CA LEU A 40 -21.26 -27.83 14.49
C LEU A 40 -19.74 -28.04 14.53
N PRO A 41 -19.22 -29.05 13.79
CA PRO A 41 -17.78 -29.22 13.73
C PRO A 41 -17.15 -27.90 13.34
N LEU A 42 -16.38 -27.30 14.26
CA LEU A 42 -15.65 -26.05 13.99
C LEU A 42 -14.69 -26.32 12.84
N ARG A 43 -15.11 -25.98 11.63
CA ARG A 43 -14.25 -26.06 10.47
C ARG A 43 -13.41 -24.78 10.44
N TRP A 44 -12.10 -24.96 10.54
CA TRP A 44 -11.19 -23.83 10.40
C TRP A 44 -11.36 -23.19 9.03
N LYS A 45 -11.35 -21.86 8.98
CA LYS A 45 -11.47 -21.11 7.72
C LYS A 45 -10.45 -21.53 6.68
N ILE A 46 -9.23 -21.86 7.11
CA ILE A 46 -8.12 -22.28 6.27
C ILE A 46 -8.03 -23.79 6.04
N GLN A 47 -8.97 -24.58 6.60
CA GLN A 47 -8.99 -26.02 6.40
C GLN A 47 -9.22 -26.35 4.92
N ASP A 48 -8.48 -27.34 4.40
CA ASP A 48 -8.52 -27.78 2.99
C ASP A 48 -8.20 -26.65 1.99
N THR A 49 -7.33 -25.72 2.37
CA THR A 49 -6.83 -24.67 1.48
C THR A 49 -5.39 -24.97 1.03
N LYS A 50 -5.04 -24.51 -0.16
CA LYS A 50 -3.65 -24.47 -0.62
C LYS A 50 -3.05 -23.13 -0.17
N ALA A 51 -1.98 -23.20 0.63
CA ALA A 51 -1.21 -22.00 1.02
C ALA A 51 -0.21 -21.64 -0.07
N ILE A 52 -0.25 -20.39 -0.54
CA ILE A 52 0.61 -19.86 -1.61
C ILE A 52 1.39 -18.69 -1.02
N PRO A 53 2.75 -18.71 -1.04
CA PRO A 53 3.55 -17.57 -0.61
C PRO A 53 3.32 -16.34 -1.49
N SER A 54 3.29 -15.17 -0.86
CA SER A 54 3.14 -13.87 -1.52
C SER A 54 3.78 -12.77 -0.67
N ILE A 55 3.72 -11.54 -1.16
CA ILE A 55 4.25 -10.35 -0.52
C ILE A 55 3.13 -9.33 -0.32
N CYS A 56 3.15 -8.64 0.82
CA CYS A 56 2.20 -7.59 1.14
C CYS A 56 2.37 -6.39 0.18
N PRO A 57 1.26 -5.87 -0.43
CA PRO A 57 1.34 -4.81 -1.44
C PRO A 57 1.41 -3.39 -0.86
N TYR A 58 1.40 -3.20 0.47
CA TYR A 58 1.16 -1.88 1.05
C TYR A 58 2.39 -0.99 1.22
N CYS A 59 3.56 -1.54 1.41
CA CYS A 59 4.77 -0.72 1.55
C CYS A 59 6.05 -1.50 1.22
N ALA A 60 7.15 -0.78 1.08
CA ALA A 60 8.46 -1.32 0.72
C ALA A 60 9.08 -2.27 1.76
N VAL A 61 8.44 -2.47 2.93
CA VAL A 61 8.90 -3.47 3.91
C VAL A 61 8.84 -4.88 3.31
N GLY A 62 7.86 -5.17 2.44
CA GLY A 62 7.78 -6.45 1.75
C GLY A 62 7.48 -7.63 2.68
N CYS A 63 6.57 -7.45 3.66
CA CYS A 63 6.19 -8.52 4.58
C CYS A 63 5.68 -9.74 3.82
N GLY A 64 6.21 -10.93 4.13
CA GLY A 64 5.76 -12.19 3.55
C GLY A 64 4.36 -12.56 4.02
N GLN A 65 3.55 -13.04 3.10
CA GLN A 65 2.17 -13.49 3.32
C GLN A 65 1.98 -14.92 2.84
N LEU A 66 1.02 -15.63 3.43
CA LEU A 66 0.47 -16.88 2.94
C LEU A 66 -0.98 -16.64 2.51
N LEU A 67 -1.23 -16.87 1.23
CA LEU A 67 -2.56 -16.79 0.65
C LEU A 67 -3.21 -18.17 0.69
N HIS A 68 -4.29 -18.30 1.44
CA HIS A 68 -5.07 -19.54 1.53
C HIS A 68 -6.13 -19.54 0.43
N VAL A 69 -5.97 -20.44 -0.53
CA VAL A 69 -6.85 -20.57 -1.70
C VAL A 69 -7.59 -21.89 -1.66
N ARG A 70 -8.89 -21.87 -1.89
CA ARG A 70 -9.76 -23.02 -2.04
C ARG A 70 -10.67 -22.82 -3.25
N ASP A 71 -10.74 -23.82 -4.15
CA ASP A 71 -11.56 -23.78 -5.37
C ASP A 71 -11.33 -22.52 -6.21
N GLY A 72 -10.06 -22.10 -6.35
CA GLY A 72 -9.68 -20.91 -7.12
C GLY A 72 -10.01 -19.57 -6.44
N LYS A 73 -10.55 -19.58 -5.23
CA LYS A 73 -10.93 -18.37 -4.49
C LYS A 73 -10.01 -18.14 -3.30
N LEU A 74 -9.60 -16.90 -3.10
CA LEU A 74 -8.89 -16.48 -1.91
C LEU A 74 -9.83 -16.54 -0.70
N VAL A 75 -9.43 -17.30 0.33
CA VAL A 75 -10.23 -17.54 1.54
C VAL A 75 -9.69 -16.75 2.72
N ASN A 76 -8.35 -16.67 2.85
CA ASN A 76 -7.69 -15.98 3.96
C ASN A 76 -6.28 -15.52 3.57
N ILE A 77 -5.75 -14.56 4.29
CA ILE A 77 -4.34 -14.16 4.22
C ILE A 77 -3.77 -14.13 5.64
N GLU A 78 -2.59 -14.73 5.80
CA GLU A 78 -1.84 -14.76 7.05
C GLU A 78 -0.39 -14.34 6.79
N GLY A 79 0.35 -14.01 7.86
CA GLY A 79 1.78 -13.76 7.75
C GLY A 79 2.54 -15.06 7.49
N ASN A 80 3.53 -15.00 6.62
CA ASN A 80 4.40 -16.15 6.34
C ASN A 80 5.50 -16.28 7.42
N PRO A 81 5.51 -17.33 8.25
CA PRO A 81 6.53 -17.53 9.27
C PRO A 81 7.94 -17.73 8.68
N ASP A 82 8.04 -18.22 7.44
CA ASP A 82 9.32 -18.45 6.75
C ASP A 82 9.89 -17.15 6.14
N SER A 83 9.13 -16.05 6.17
CA SER A 83 9.62 -14.76 5.67
C SER A 83 10.76 -14.24 6.56
N PRO A 84 11.96 -13.97 6.01
CA PRO A 84 13.08 -13.45 6.79
C PRO A 84 12.83 -12.03 7.30
N ILE A 85 11.89 -11.31 6.69
CA ILE A 85 11.56 -9.91 7.01
C ILE A 85 10.56 -9.84 8.16
N SER A 86 9.39 -10.44 8.00
CA SER A 86 8.27 -10.28 8.93
C SER A 86 8.07 -11.46 9.89
N ARG A 87 8.64 -12.63 9.58
CA ARG A 87 8.59 -13.84 10.44
C ARG A 87 7.19 -14.17 10.94
N GLY A 88 6.21 -14.10 10.03
CA GLY A 88 4.81 -14.35 10.33
C GLY A 88 4.02 -13.16 10.87
N ASN A 89 4.65 -12.03 11.16
CA ASN A 89 3.95 -10.84 11.64
C ASN A 89 3.43 -9.99 10.48
N LEU A 90 2.22 -9.45 10.65
CA LEU A 90 1.63 -8.46 9.75
C LEU A 90 1.11 -7.29 10.57
N CYS A 91 1.31 -6.08 10.08
CA CYS A 91 0.63 -4.91 10.64
C CYS A 91 -0.88 -4.95 10.25
N PRO A 92 -1.73 -4.12 10.85
CA PRO A 92 -3.17 -4.11 10.53
C PRO A 92 -3.50 -3.99 9.04
N LYS A 93 -2.72 -3.21 8.28
CA LYS A 93 -2.90 -3.10 6.81
C LYS A 93 -2.59 -4.41 6.10
N GLY A 94 -1.47 -5.06 6.43
CA GLY A 94 -1.10 -6.35 5.87
C GLY A 94 -2.12 -7.44 6.20
N ALA A 95 -2.62 -7.48 7.42
CA ALA A 95 -3.68 -8.40 7.83
C ALA A 95 -5.00 -8.14 7.08
N ALA A 96 -5.30 -6.87 6.76
CA ALA A 96 -6.49 -6.47 6.01
C ALA A 96 -6.35 -6.60 4.48
N SER A 97 -5.20 -7.04 3.95
CA SER A 97 -4.97 -7.15 2.50
C SER A 97 -5.92 -8.13 1.80
N TYR A 98 -6.48 -9.09 2.54
CA TYR A 98 -7.57 -9.93 2.07
C TYR A 98 -8.74 -9.09 1.55
N GLN A 99 -9.16 -8.07 2.31
CA GLN A 99 -10.27 -7.19 1.94
C GLN A 99 -9.99 -6.42 0.65
N LEU A 100 -8.74 -6.02 0.43
CA LEU A 100 -8.34 -5.35 -0.81
C LEU A 100 -8.60 -6.23 -2.04
N THR A 101 -8.38 -7.55 -1.91
CA THR A 101 -8.51 -8.49 -3.03
C THR A 101 -9.96 -8.88 -3.31
N VAL A 102 -10.75 -9.11 -2.25
CA VAL A 102 -12.12 -9.63 -2.36
C VAL A 102 -13.20 -8.54 -2.34
N ASN A 103 -12.83 -7.28 -2.25
CA ASN A 103 -13.78 -6.16 -2.22
C ASN A 103 -14.60 -6.12 -3.52
N PRO A 104 -15.93 -6.19 -3.46
CA PRO A 104 -16.79 -6.10 -4.64
C PRO A 104 -16.70 -4.74 -5.34
N ASP A 105 -16.33 -3.68 -4.61
CA ASP A 105 -16.16 -2.33 -5.18
C ASP A 105 -14.80 -2.12 -5.85
N ARG A 106 -13.94 -3.16 -5.87
CA ARG A 106 -12.64 -3.07 -6.53
C ARG A 106 -12.83 -2.80 -8.02
N ARG A 107 -12.22 -1.72 -8.50
CA ARG A 107 -12.24 -1.38 -9.93
C ARG A 107 -11.38 -2.36 -10.73
N THR A 108 -11.99 -2.97 -11.74
CA THR A 108 -11.35 -3.91 -12.65
C THR A 108 -11.20 -3.36 -14.07
N LYS A 109 -11.78 -2.18 -14.32
CA LYS A 109 -11.72 -1.46 -15.60
C LYS A 109 -11.03 -0.12 -15.43
N CYS A 110 -10.39 0.35 -16.48
CA CYS A 110 -9.85 1.70 -16.53
C CYS A 110 -11.01 2.71 -16.64
N LEU A 111 -10.87 3.81 -15.91
CA LEU A 111 -11.82 4.92 -15.97
C LEU A 111 -11.18 6.12 -16.65
N HIS A 112 -11.83 6.65 -17.66
CA HIS A 112 -11.45 7.86 -18.37
C HIS A 112 -12.51 8.95 -18.17
N ARG A 113 -12.06 10.18 -17.97
CA ARG A 113 -12.94 11.35 -17.96
C ARG A 113 -12.43 12.37 -18.96
N ARG A 114 -13.25 12.66 -19.96
CA ARG A 114 -12.92 13.68 -20.97
C ARG A 114 -12.79 15.07 -20.34
N PRO A 115 -11.94 15.94 -20.88
CA PRO A 115 -11.86 17.32 -20.42
C PRO A 115 -13.24 18.00 -20.42
N GLY A 116 -13.62 18.60 -19.27
CA GLY A 116 -14.90 19.24 -19.07
C GLY A 116 -16.10 18.32 -18.81
N ALA A 117 -15.92 16.97 -18.88
CA ALA A 117 -17.00 16.04 -18.54
C ALA A 117 -17.14 15.89 -17.03
N LEU A 118 -18.37 15.63 -16.57
CA LEU A 118 -18.67 15.32 -15.16
C LEU A 118 -18.63 13.82 -14.90
N GLU A 119 -18.89 13.00 -15.91
CA GLU A 119 -19.02 11.56 -15.79
C GLU A 119 -17.74 10.83 -16.20
N TRP A 120 -17.52 9.68 -15.56
CA TRP A 120 -16.45 8.75 -15.90
C TRP A 120 -16.96 7.68 -16.85
N GLU A 121 -16.20 7.37 -17.88
CA GLU A 121 -16.45 6.28 -18.83
C GLU A 121 -15.47 5.13 -18.62
N GLU A 122 -15.94 3.90 -18.70
CA GLU A 122 -15.08 2.72 -18.70
C GLU A 122 -14.44 2.55 -20.07
N ILE A 123 -13.13 2.31 -20.08
CA ILE A 123 -12.38 2.04 -21.30
C ILE A 123 -11.52 0.79 -21.12
N GLU A 124 -11.21 0.10 -22.22
CA GLU A 124 -10.33 -1.05 -22.20
C GLU A 124 -8.89 -0.62 -21.89
N LEU A 125 -8.13 -1.54 -21.25
CA LEU A 125 -6.76 -1.27 -20.78
C LEU A 125 -5.84 -0.86 -21.93
N ASP A 126 -5.87 -1.57 -23.05
CA ASP A 126 -5.00 -1.29 -24.21
C ASP A 126 -5.24 0.13 -24.72
N ARG A 127 -6.51 0.53 -24.86
CA ARG A 127 -6.85 1.89 -25.25
C ARG A 127 -6.34 2.93 -24.24
N ALA A 128 -6.46 2.63 -22.95
CA ALA A 128 -5.95 3.53 -21.91
C ALA A 128 -4.43 3.69 -22.01
N MET A 129 -3.71 2.59 -22.26
CA MET A 129 -2.26 2.60 -22.42
C MET A 129 -1.82 3.37 -23.67
N ASP A 130 -2.51 3.21 -24.79
CA ASP A 130 -2.25 3.98 -26.01
C ASP A 130 -2.41 5.48 -25.78
N MET A 131 -3.51 5.88 -25.15
CA MET A 131 -3.78 7.29 -24.81
C MET A 131 -2.70 7.89 -23.90
N ILE A 132 -2.21 7.12 -22.91
CA ILE A 132 -1.13 7.53 -22.03
C ILE A 132 0.17 7.66 -22.82
N ALA A 133 0.52 6.65 -23.62
CA ALA A 133 1.74 6.63 -24.43
C ALA A 133 1.79 7.82 -25.41
N GLU A 134 0.70 8.10 -26.11
CA GLU A 134 0.58 9.26 -26.99
C GLU A 134 0.77 10.58 -26.24
N ARG A 135 0.17 10.71 -25.06
CA ARG A 135 0.32 11.92 -24.24
C ARG A 135 1.76 12.09 -23.77
N VAL A 136 2.38 11.04 -23.27
CA VAL A 136 3.78 11.04 -22.83
C VAL A 136 4.70 11.39 -24.01
N LYS A 137 4.54 10.71 -25.15
CA LYS A 137 5.34 10.97 -26.35
C LYS A 137 5.21 12.42 -26.81
N ARG A 138 3.99 12.90 -26.98
CA ARG A 138 3.74 14.28 -27.41
C ARG A 138 4.37 15.31 -26.47
N THR A 139 4.16 15.16 -25.16
CA THR A 139 4.72 16.10 -24.18
C THR A 139 6.24 16.04 -24.19
N ARG A 140 6.82 14.84 -24.30
CA ARG A 140 8.27 14.68 -24.42
C ARG A 140 8.80 15.36 -25.66
N ASP A 141 8.22 15.10 -26.83
CA ASP A 141 8.69 15.67 -28.11
C ASP A 141 8.63 17.20 -28.11
N GLN A 142 7.66 17.80 -27.40
CA GLN A 142 7.51 19.25 -27.27
C GLN A 142 8.45 19.88 -26.24
N THR A 143 8.91 19.14 -25.25
CA THR A 143 9.62 19.71 -24.09
C THR A 143 11.02 19.13 -23.89
N PHE A 144 11.45 18.19 -24.75
CA PHE A 144 12.79 17.62 -24.69
C PHE A 144 13.83 18.63 -25.14
N ARG A 145 14.92 18.74 -24.36
CA ARG A 145 16.04 19.61 -24.66
C ARG A 145 17.33 18.84 -24.70
N HIS A 146 18.09 18.99 -25.76
CA HIS A 146 19.43 18.39 -25.88
C HIS A 146 20.47 19.20 -25.10
N THR A 147 20.37 20.52 -25.18
CA THR A 147 21.30 21.43 -24.49
C THR A 147 20.53 22.44 -23.63
N ALA A 148 21.21 23.01 -22.68
CA ALA A 148 20.73 24.12 -21.88
C ALA A 148 21.87 25.11 -21.58
N THR A 149 21.54 26.36 -21.54
CA THR A 149 22.45 27.42 -21.07
C THR A 149 22.39 27.49 -19.55
N ILE A 150 23.51 27.23 -18.88
CA ILE A 150 23.61 27.42 -17.44
C ILE A 150 24.49 28.63 -17.13
N THR A 151 24.10 29.38 -16.10
CA THR A 151 24.84 30.50 -15.59
C THR A 151 25.53 30.10 -14.29
N ASP A 152 26.84 29.97 -14.34
CA ASP A 152 27.64 29.72 -13.14
C ASP A 152 27.73 31.02 -12.35
N GLN A 153 27.02 31.10 -11.24
CA GLN A 153 27.20 32.21 -10.29
C GLN A 153 28.50 31.95 -9.51
N PRO A 154 29.40 32.95 -9.44
CA PRO A 154 30.56 32.80 -8.55
C PRO A 154 30.05 32.57 -7.12
N PRO A 155 30.78 31.74 -6.32
CA PRO A 155 30.42 31.56 -4.93
C PRO A 155 30.30 32.96 -4.28
N ALA A 156 29.22 33.17 -3.51
CA ALA A 156 29.03 34.39 -2.75
C ALA A 156 30.24 34.57 -1.83
N GLY A 157 31.20 35.37 -2.27
CA GLY A 157 32.39 35.67 -1.49
C GLY A 157 31.93 36.32 -0.20
N GLY A 158 32.32 35.80 0.94
CA GLY A 158 32.09 36.45 2.22
C GLY A 158 32.56 37.90 2.14
N ALA A 159 31.72 38.81 2.58
CA ALA A 159 32.03 40.22 2.69
C ALA A 159 33.17 40.42 3.72
N GLY A 160 34.43 40.29 3.23
CA GLY A 160 35.63 40.69 3.97
C GLY A 160 36.14 42.05 3.43
N PRO A 161 36.68 42.90 4.29
CA PRO A 161 37.26 44.19 3.84
C PRO A 161 38.45 43.86 2.93
N GLY A 162 38.29 44.10 1.60
CA GLY A 162 39.27 43.83 0.57
C GLY A 162 38.83 42.97 -0.60
N ASN A 163 37.62 42.50 -0.64
CA ASN A 163 37.08 41.68 -1.73
C ASN A 163 36.69 42.58 -2.92
N GLN A 164 37.60 42.68 -3.89
CA GLN A 164 37.28 43.32 -5.17
C GLN A 164 36.28 42.45 -5.89
N GLY A 165 35.13 43.03 -6.20
CA GLY A 165 33.93 42.55 -6.87
C GLY A 165 33.91 41.10 -7.38
N ALA A 166 32.85 40.39 -7.04
CA ALA A 166 32.59 39.05 -7.58
C ALA A 166 32.77 39.04 -9.10
N ALA A 167 33.49 38.06 -9.62
CA ALA A 167 33.65 37.92 -11.09
C ALA A 167 32.26 37.89 -11.75
N PRO A 168 32.10 38.44 -12.95
CA PRO A 168 30.82 38.40 -13.65
C PRO A 168 30.38 36.95 -13.86
N PRO A 169 29.08 36.70 -13.79
CA PRO A 169 28.57 35.35 -14.04
C PRO A 169 28.93 34.90 -15.45
N THR A 170 29.45 33.69 -15.58
CA THR A 170 29.79 33.11 -16.89
C THR A 170 28.66 32.19 -17.33
N THR A 171 28.26 32.27 -18.59
CA THR A 171 27.28 31.39 -19.19
C THR A 171 27.96 30.38 -20.10
N ARG A 172 27.54 29.15 -20.03
CA ARG A 172 28.02 28.07 -20.92
C ARG A 172 26.86 27.18 -21.35
N GLU A 173 26.96 26.66 -22.56
CA GLU A 173 26.05 25.65 -23.07
C GLU A 173 26.51 24.27 -22.62
N VAL A 174 25.58 23.46 -22.06
CA VAL A 174 25.85 22.10 -21.61
C VAL A 174 24.83 21.12 -22.21
N VAL A 175 25.29 19.91 -22.50
CA VAL A 175 24.39 18.83 -22.93
C VAL A 175 23.63 18.31 -21.72
N VAL A 176 22.29 18.37 -21.77
CA VAL A 176 21.42 17.96 -20.66
C VAL A 176 20.52 16.77 -20.98
N ASN A 177 20.12 16.60 -22.24
CA ASN A 177 19.24 15.51 -22.70
C ASN A 177 18.05 15.27 -21.75
N ASN A 178 17.31 16.31 -21.42
CA ASN A 178 16.25 16.23 -20.43
C ASN A 178 14.87 16.67 -20.95
N CYS A 179 13.84 16.17 -20.26
CA CYS A 179 12.44 16.55 -20.44
C CYS A 179 11.91 17.11 -19.13
N LEU A 180 11.52 18.38 -19.12
CA LEU A 180 10.97 19.06 -17.95
C LEU A 180 9.43 19.08 -17.95
N GLY A 181 8.79 18.64 -19.03
CA GLY A 181 7.33 18.66 -19.19
C GLY A 181 6.61 17.50 -18.47
N ILE A 182 7.36 16.56 -17.93
CA ILE A 182 6.81 15.35 -17.29
C ILE A 182 7.46 15.16 -15.92
N ALA A 183 6.66 14.83 -14.91
CA ALA A 183 7.10 14.52 -13.57
C ALA A 183 6.52 13.18 -13.10
N SER A 184 7.25 12.47 -12.24
CA SER A 184 6.79 11.26 -11.55
C SER A 184 6.72 11.52 -10.05
N LEU A 185 5.58 11.24 -9.45
CA LEU A 185 5.35 11.40 -8.02
C LEU A 185 5.58 10.11 -7.21
N GLY A 186 5.86 8.99 -7.90
CA GLY A 186 6.09 7.70 -7.24
C GLY A 186 4.90 7.20 -6.44
N GLY A 187 5.19 6.36 -5.44
CA GLY A 187 4.18 5.82 -4.53
C GLY A 187 4.81 5.12 -3.33
N ALA A 188 4.21 5.28 -2.15
CA ALA A 188 4.69 4.65 -0.91
C ALA A 188 4.50 3.13 -0.88
N THR A 189 3.68 2.59 -1.78
CA THR A 189 3.29 1.18 -1.83
C THR A 189 3.95 0.40 -2.96
N LEU A 190 4.95 0.98 -3.62
CA LEU A 190 5.73 0.31 -4.64
C LEU A 190 6.83 -0.53 -3.99
N ASP A 191 6.99 -1.76 -4.45
CA ASP A 191 8.13 -2.59 -4.09
C ASP A 191 9.43 -2.12 -4.77
N ASN A 192 10.55 -2.77 -4.45
CA ASN A 192 11.86 -2.34 -4.93
C ASN A 192 11.99 -2.48 -6.45
N GLU A 193 11.43 -3.54 -7.02
CA GLU A 193 11.49 -3.82 -8.45
C GLU A 193 10.72 -2.75 -9.25
N TRP A 194 9.55 -2.36 -8.78
CA TRP A 194 8.76 -1.30 -9.41
C TRP A 194 9.41 0.07 -9.28
N ASN A 195 9.98 0.40 -8.13
CA ASN A 195 10.75 1.64 -7.96
C ASN A 195 11.94 1.70 -8.92
N TYR A 196 12.66 0.58 -9.09
CA TYR A 196 13.76 0.48 -10.05
C TYR A 196 13.27 0.65 -11.49
N ALA A 197 12.23 -0.07 -11.88
CA ALA A 197 11.65 -0.01 -13.23
C ALA A 197 11.15 1.41 -13.56
N GLN A 198 10.47 2.06 -12.61
CA GLN A 198 10.00 3.43 -12.74
C GLN A 198 11.15 4.42 -12.93
N ALA A 199 12.17 4.35 -12.09
CA ALA A 199 13.33 5.23 -12.20
C ALA A 199 14.06 5.04 -13.54
N LYS A 200 14.23 3.80 -13.99
CA LYS A 200 14.86 3.47 -15.27
C LYS A 200 14.07 4.00 -16.46
N LEU A 201 12.75 3.76 -16.46
CA LEU A 201 11.85 4.29 -17.50
C LEU A 201 11.92 5.81 -17.57
N TRP A 202 11.83 6.47 -16.43
CA TRP A 202 11.82 7.92 -16.36
C TRP A 202 13.13 8.53 -16.86
N ARG A 203 14.27 7.96 -16.45
CA ARG A 203 15.57 8.37 -16.96
C ARG A 203 15.72 8.11 -18.46
N GLY A 204 15.21 6.99 -18.97
CA GLY A 204 15.17 6.70 -20.41
C GLY A 204 14.34 7.70 -21.21
N LEU A 205 13.29 8.25 -20.64
CA LEU A 205 12.49 9.33 -21.24
C LEU A 205 13.17 10.72 -21.14
N GLY A 206 14.24 10.86 -20.39
CA GLY A 206 14.89 12.13 -20.08
C GLY A 206 14.25 12.88 -18.91
N GLY A 207 13.39 12.23 -18.14
CA GLY A 207 12.70 12.83 -17.01
C GLY A 207 13.66 13.20 -15.88
N VAL A 208 13.55 14.42 -15.38
CA VAL A 208 14.35 14.97 -14.27
C VAL A 208 13.61 14.83 -12.95
N PHE A 209 12.32 15.15 -12.96
CA PHE A 209 11.50 15.18 -11.75
C PHE A 209 11.00 13.79 -11.41
N ILE A 210 11.69 13.13 -10.47
CA ILE A 210 11.29 11.86 -9.88
C ILE A 210 11.24 12.06 -8.38
N GLU A 211 10.05 11.96 -7.83
CA GLU A 211 9.80 12.04 -6.40
C GLU A 211 9.09 10.78 -5.91
N ASN A 212 9.13 10.56 -4.61
CA ASN A 212 8.38 9.50 -3.96
C ASN A 212 7.55 10.09 -2.82
N GLN A 213 6.28 9.71 -2.74
CA GLN A 213 5.36 10.18 -1.72
C GLN A 213 5.90 9.96 -0.28
N ALA A 214 6.63 8.88 -0.04
CA ALA A 214 7.20 8.61 1.29
C ALA A 214 8.28 9.60 1.72
N ARG A 215 8.70 10.48 0.82
CA ARG A 215 9.74 11.49 1.05
C ARG A 215 9.19 12.84 1.54
N ILE A 216 7.89 13.02 1.47
CA ILE A 216 7.20 14.26 1.87
C ILE A 216 6.98 14.29 3.38
#